data_179b388496d0104ebf7cdf4ddf7122f6
#
_entry.id   179b388496d0104ebf7cdf4ddf7122f6
#
_cell.length_a   1.000
_cell.length_b   1.000
_cell.length_c   1.000
_cell.angle_alpha   90.00
_cell.angle_beta   90.00
_cell.angle_gamma   90.00
#
_symmetry.space_group_name_H-M   'P 1'
#
loop_
_entity.id
_entity.type
_entity.pdbx_description
1 polymer ?
#
loop_
_entity_poly.entity_id
_entity_poly.type
_entity_poly.pdbx_seq_one_letter_code
_entity_poly.pdbx_strand_id
1 'polypeptide(L)'
;MRYLPVVEVCVSRSFSPRFAAPLLLALALTAALQTAPAWSATPAAPAAADTRAAARQAPLTLDGRSLTAADVVAVARGGRPVAATEAAWQRVARSHDLLLEYGRLGQPVYGLNRGVGQNKDQTIFSGDTLSDEARALSAAFNHRMLLSHTVAYGEPAAADTVRAAMLIRLNTALAGGTGMSPPLVRQYADFLNKGLTPVVLGQGSVGQADITILPQIGLAMMGEGMVETGGKLLPAAEAMRQAGLAPVQPYAKDSLSLLSSNAYGAALAILAAHDASRVLDRADEVAALSLEGLNGNIAPLLPATQGQRPYPAQQQVARRILSLLEGSALWQTDEQRPLQDPLSFRTVSQVHGAAREALRQLDAQLLVQINSSDDNPTVALDVSPPAGATPQETRYYVTQGKLRGAVLPSAGFDPTAWVVPLQSVGVALSQVAQSSAQRVLRMGDPAFTKLPRFLSPNDTTLAYTTIQKPVSLLATEIRTLSQPVSSDALAVAGNIEDVATNGPLAAQRVGQQTGRLRTLLGIELIHAAQAVDLRTRADPRRPLGKGTGAVLAAFRVEVPFLSQDRRLADDIARADRFLDQGRDAAL
;
A
#
# COMPACT_ATOMS: atom_id res chain seq x y z
N MET A 1 -7.44 42.68 44.10
CA MET A 1 -8.47 43.71 44.30
C MET A 1 -9.36 43.79 43.08
N ARG A 2 -10.66 43.66 43.36
CA ARG A 2 -11.88 43.84 42.53
C ARG A 2 -12.32 42.73 41.61
N TYR A 3 -13.29 41.98 42.14
CA TYR A 3 -14.32 41.16 41.51
C TYR A 3 -15.27 42.00 40.67
N LEU A 4 -15.86 41.46 39.64
CA LEU A 4 -17.21 41.68 39.15
C LEU A 4 -17.73 40.49 38.32
N PRO A 5 -19.08 40.32 38.13
CA PRO A 5 -19.70 39.05 38.51
C PRO A 5 -20.35 38.29 37.34
N VAL A 6 -20.73 37.04 37.66
CA VAL A 6 -21.57 36.11 36.92
C VAL A 6 -22.97 36.66 36.67
N VAL A 7 -23.51 36.47 35.47
CA VAL A 7 -24.96 36.59 35.19
C VAL A 7 -25.43 35.24 34.68
N GLU A 8 -26.15 34.53 35.56
CA GLU A 8 -27.06 33.45 35.20
C GLU A 8 -28.36 34.05 34.61
N VAL A 9 -28.83 33.49 33.50
CA VAL A 9 -30.20 33.65 33.04
C VAL A 9 -30.83 32.25 32.89
N CYS A 10 -31.61 31.91 33.91
CA CYS A 10 -32.64 30.86 33.86
C CYS A 10 -33.85 31.37 33.08
N VAL A 11 -34.29 30.61 32.06
CA VAL A 11 -35.70 30.66 31.63
C VAL A 11 -36.21 29.25 31.43
N SER A 12 -37.00 28.81 32.40
CA SER A 12 -37.89 27.67 32.33
C SER A 12 -39.20 28.06 31.60
N ARG A 13 -39.67 27.27 30.67
CA ARG A 13 -41.12 27.09 30.42
C ARG A 13 -41.42 25.69 29.93
N SER A 14 -42.16 25.01 30.80
CA SER A 14 -42.92 23.78 30.62
C SER A 14 -44.10 24.00 29.67
N PHE A 15 -44.41 23.06 28.79
CA PHE A 15 -45.80 22.78 28.37
C PHE A 15 -45.95 21.29 28.06
N SER A 16 -46.97 20.71 28.69
CA SER A 16 -47.40 19.32 28.64
C SER A 16 -48.42 19.06 27.52
N PRO A 17 -48.83 17.79 27.27
CA PRO A 17 -49.33 17.30 25.98
C PRO A 17 -50.86 17.24 25.92
N ARG A 18 -51.42 17.20 24.71
CA ARG A 18 -52.79 16.70 24.49
C ARG A 18 -52.90 15.85 23.22
N PHE A 19 -53.52 14.69 23.46
CA PHE A 19 -54.05 13.67 22.60
C PHE A 19 -54.79 14.10 21.33
N ALA A 20 -54.68 13.32 20.25
CA ALA A 20 -55.78 12.59 19.57
C ALA A 20 -55.29 11.82 18.32
N ALA A 21 -55.57 10.55 18.29
CA ALA A 21 -55.70 9.70 17.09
C ALA A 21 -57.20 9.46 16.86
N PRO A 22 -57.72 8.73 15.86
CA PRO A 22 -57.16 8.28 14.56
C PRO A 22 -58.13 8.59 13.39
N LEU A 23 -57.70 8.37 12.12
CA LEU A 23 -58.62 7.93 11.05
C LEU A 23 -57.88 7.14 9.97
N LEU A 24 -58.29 5.90 9.83
CA LEU A 24 -58.01 5.01 8.71
C LEU A 24 -58.62 5.54 7.42
N LEU A 25 -57.85 5.57 6.33
CA LEU A 25 -58.40 5.51 4.99
C LEU A 25 -57.48 4.65 4.11
N ALA A 26 -57.95 3.46 3.81
CA ALA A 26 -57.38 2.58 2.84
C ALA A 26 -57.71 3.07 1.44
N LEU A 27 -56.70 3.27 0.59
CA LEU A 27 -56.86 3.32 -0.86
C LEU A 27 -55.75 2.50 -1.51
N ALA A 28 -56.19 1.40 -2.13
CA ALA A 28 -55.38 0.61 -2.99
C ALA A 28 -54.99 1.38 -4.23
N LEU A 29 -53.70 1.54 -4.52
CA LEU A 29 -53.20 1.90 -5.83
C LEU A 29 -52.16 0.86 -6.26
N THR A 30 -52.45 0.20 -7.34
CA THR A 30 -51.68 -0.77 -8.09
C THR A 30 -50.26 -0.28 -8.39
N ALA A 31 -49.27 -1.06 -7.97
CA ALA A 31 -47.87 -0.84 -8.22
C ALA A 31 -47.53 -1.17 -9.69
N ALA A 32 -47.15 -0.15 -10.45
CA ALA A 32 -46.32 -0.32 -11.63
C ALA A 32 -44.85 -0.35 -11.17
N LEU A 33 -44.27 -1.55 -11.17
CA LEU A 33 -42.82 -1.74 -10.98
C LEU A 33 -42.09 -1.17 -12.21
N GLN A 34 -41.59 0.06 -12.07
CA GLN A 34 -40.53 0.53 -12.94
C GLN A 34 -39.20 0.09 -12.30
N THR A 35 -38.59 -0.92 -12.90
CA THR A 35 -37.22 -1.34 -12.57
C THR A 35 -36.24 -0.24 -12.98
N ALA A 36 -35.76 0.51 -12.01
CA ALA A 36 -34.57 1.34 -12.19
C ALA A 36 -33.36 0.41 -12.43
N PRO A 37 -32.50 0.70 -13.41
CA PRO A 37 -31.28 -0.10 -13.57
C PRO A 37 -30.37 0.12 -12.37
N ALA A 38 -30.09 -0.94 -11.64
CA ALA A 38 -29.06 -0.97 -10.61
C ALA A 38 -27.71 -0.65 -11.26
N TRP A 39 -27.14 0.47 -10.92
CA TRP A 39 -25.76 0.81 -11.23
C TRP A 39 -24.84 0.00 -10.31
N SER A 40 -24.66 -1.26 -10.60
CA SER A 40 -23.56 -2.05 -10.06
C SER A 40 -22.32 -1.74 -10.88
N ALA A 41 -21.56 -0.74 -10.45
CA ALA A 41 -20.16 -0.63 -10.83
C ALA A 41 -19.39 -1.74 -10.09
N THR A 42 -19.43 -2.95 -10.64
CA THR A 42 -18.46 -3.99 -10.29
C THR A 42 -17.08 -3.44 -10.75
N PRO A 43 -16.09 -3.25 -9.88
CA PRO A 43 -14.74 -3.02 -10.34
C PRO A 43 -14.37 -4.23 -11.21
N ALA A 44 -13.89 -3.98 -12.43
CA ALA A 44 -13.39 -5.04 -13.29
C ALA A 44 -12.32 -5.79 -12.50
N ALA A 45 -12.56 -7.09 -12.29
CA ALA A 45 -11.57 -7.97 -11.71
C ALA A 45 -10.28 -7.81 -12.53
N PRO A 46 -9.12 -7.68 -11.90
CA PRO A 46 -7.85 -7.72 -12.61
C PRO A 46 -7.83 -9.01 -13.44
N ALA A 47 -7.44 -8.88 -14.71
CA ALA A 47 -7.35 -10.03 -15.61
C ALA A 47 -6.58 -11.14 -14.89
N ALA A 48 -7.15 -12.33 -14.84
CA ALA A 48 -6.52 -13.49 -14.21
C ALA A 48 -5.10 -13.61 -14.77
N ALA A 49 -4.11 -13.41 -13.90
CA ALA A 49 -2.71 -13.56 -14.27
C ALA A 49 -2.56 -14.96 -14.88
N ASP A 50 -1.90 -15.05 -16.02
CA ASP A 50 -1.70 -16.32 -16.72
C ASP A 50 -0.87 -17.26 -15.82
N THR A 51 -1.56 -18.11 -15.08
CA THR A 51 -0.95 -19.08 -14.16
C THR A 51 0.01 -20.04 -14.87
N ARG A 52 -0.09 -20.16 -16.20
CA ARG A 52 0.85 -20.92 -17.01
C ARG A 52 2.20 -20.21 -17.22
N ALA A 53 2.22 -18.88 -17.21
CA ALA A 53 3.46 -18.11 -17.30
C ALA A 53 4.23 -18.13 -15.97
N ALA A 54 3.52 -18.06 -14.84
CA ALA A 54 4.11 -18.15 -13.49
C ALA A 54 4.82 -19.49 -13.24
N ALA A 55 4.30 -20.61 -13.74
CA ALA A 55 4.91 -21.94 -13.60
C ALA A 55 6.24 -22.11 -14.37
N ARG A 56 6.64 -21.16 -15.22
CA ARG A 56 7.90 -21.18 -15.98
C ARG A 56 9.02 -20.38 -15.31
N GLN A 57 8.72 -19.61 -14.27
CA GLN A 57 9.74 -18.86 -13.54
C GLN A 57 10.42 -19.75 -12.49
N ALA A 58 11.75 -19.63 -12.36
CA ALA A 58 12.48 -20.31 -11.29
C ALA A 58 11.95 -19.82 -9.93
N PRO A 59 11.80 -20.71 -8.94
CA PRO A 59 11.37 -20.33 -7.60
C PRO A 59 12.25 -19.22 -7.01
N LEU A 60 11.62 -18.26 -6.33
CA LEU A 60 12.32 -17.29 -5.51
C LEU A 60 12.93 -18.01 -4.31
N THR A 61 14.25 -17.93 -4.16
CA THR A 61 14.95 -18.51 -3.02
C THR A 61 14.93 -17.55 -1.84
N LEU A 62 14.33 -17.97 -0.73
CA LEU A 62 14.22 -17.19 0.51
C LEU A 62 15.27 -17.64 1.52
N ASP A 63 16.00 -16.69 2.06
CA ASP A 63 16.99 -16.93 3.12
C ASP A 63 16.65 -16.20 4.42
N GLY A 64 15.52 -15.46 4.45
CA GLY A 64 15.10 -14.65 5.59
C GLY A 64 15.77 -13.27 5.69
N ARG A 65 16.64 -12.88 4.71
CA ARG A 65 17.50 -11.69 4.84
C ARG A 65 17.71 -10.90 3.55
N SER A 66 17.34 -11.45 2.39
CA SER A 66 17.66 -10.85 1.08
C SER A 66 16.44 -10.61 0.19
N LEU A 67 15.22 -10.62 0.75
CA LEU A 67 13.99 -10.35 0.03
C LEU A 67 13.96 -8.87 -0.44
N THR A 68 13.62 -8.64 -1.70
CA THR A 68 13.48 -7.29 -2.28
C THR A 68 12.00 -6.92 -2.47
N ALA A 69 11.71 -5.61 -2.59
CA ALA A 69 10.37 -5.14 -2.94
C ALA A 69 9.89 -5.69 -4.30
N ALA A 70 10.79 -5.82 -5.28
CA ALA A 70 10.50 -6.42 -6.58
C ALA A 70 10.12 -7.91 -6.47
N ASP A 71 10.78 -8.67 -5.59
CA ASP A 71 10.42 -10.06 -5.33
C ASP A 71 9.02 -10.17 -4.68
N VAL A 72 8.68 -9.27 -3.76
CA VAL A 72 7.34 -9.22 -3.17
C VAL A 72 6.28 -9.03 -4.26
N VAL A 73 6.49 -8.09 -5.17
CA VAL A 73 5.56 -7.84 -6.30
C VAL A 73 5.48 -9.05 -7.23
N ALA A 74 6.63 -9.67 -7.56
CA ALA A 74 6.69 -10.84 -8.45
C ALA A 74 5.91 -12.06 -7.88
N VAL A 75 5.99 -12.29 -6.57
CA VAL A 75 5.22 -13.37 -5.92
C VAL A 75 3.74 -12.98 -5.75
N ALA A 76 3.47 -11.76 -5.32
CA ALA A 76 2.12 -11.30 -5.03
C ALA A 76 1.25 -11.20 -6.28
N ARG A 77 1.73 -10.56 -7.33
CA ARG A 77 1.02 -10.29 -8.59
C ARG A 77 1.37 -11.27 -9.70
N GLY A 78 2.63 -11.68 -9.78
CA GLY A 78 3.12 -12.59 -10.82
C GLY A 78 2.97 -14.08 -10.48
N GLY A 79 2.63 -14.43 -9.24
CA GLY A 79 2.48 -15.83 -8.83
C GLY A 79 3.81 -16.61 -8.82
N ARG A 80 4.97 -15.94 -8.80
CA ARG A 80 6.29 -16.61 -8.75
C ARG A 80 6.35 -17.57 -7.56
N PRO A 81 6.72 -18.86 -7.76
CA PRO A 81 6.84 -19.81 -6.65
C PRO A 81 7.98 -19.44 -5.71
N VAL A 82 7.92 -19.96 -4.48
CA VAL A 82 8.93 -19.70 -3.45
C VAL A 82 9.57 -20.99 -2.94
N ALA A 83 10.84 -20.92 -2.56
CA ALA A 83 11.56 -22.00 -1.89
C ALA A 83 12.51 -21.40 -0.85
N ALA A 84 12.57 -21.97 0.35
CA ALA A 84 13.51 -21.49 1.36
C ALA A 84 14.78 -22.36 1.38
N THR A 85 15.92 -21.74 1.74
CA THR A 85 17.19 -22.44 1.89
C THR A 85 17.14 -23.38 3.08
N GLU A 86 17.92 -24.48 3.03
CA GLU A 86 18.04 -25.41 4.15
C GLU A 86 18.54 -24.71 5.43
N ALA A 87 19.49 -23.79 5.29
CA ALA A 87 19.99 -23.00 6.42
C ALA A 87 18.90 -22.14 7.08
N ALA A 88 17.94 -21.61 6.30
CA ALA A 88 16.78 -20.87 6.84
C ALA A 88 15.84 -21.81 7.60
N TRP A 89 15.54 -22.99 7.07
CA TRP A 89 14.73 -24.00 7.77
C TRP A 89 15.37 -24.45 9.09
N GLN A 90 16.69 -24.65 9.10
CA GLN A 90 17.43 -24.98 10.32
C GLN A 90 17.36 -23.86 11.37
N ARG A 91 17.42 -22.58 10.94
CA ARG A 91 17.21 -21.46 11.87
C ARG A 91 15.82 -21.46 12.49
N VAL A 92 14.77 -21.71 11.70
CA VAL A 92 13.39 -21.83 12.22
C VAL A 92 13.31 -22.94 13.26
N ALA A 93 13.81 -24.14 12.96
CA ALA A 93 13.79 -25.26 13.89
C ALA A 93 14.53 -24.94 15.20
N ARG A 94 15.78 -24.43 15.09
CA ARG A 94 16.59 -24.05 16.26
C ARG A 94 15.93 -22.95 17.11
N SER A 95 15.27 -21.99 16.46
CA SER A 95 14.54 -20.90 17.15
C SER A 95 13.36 -21.46 17.95
N HIS A 96 12.60 -22.36 17.34
CA HIS A 96 11.50 -23.04 18.00
C HIS A 96 11.98 -23.89 19.18
N ASP A 97 13.02 -24.70 18.99
CA ASP A 97 13.59 -25.54 20.04
C ASP A 97 14.13 -24.72 21.21
N LEU A 98 14.78 -23.58 20.93
CA LEU A 98 15.28 -22.66 21.96
C LEU A 98 14.12 -22.06 22.79
N LEU A 99 13.03 -21.67 22.14
CA LEU A 99 11.83 -21.16 22.81
C LEU A 99 11.22 -22.22 23.75
N LEU A 100 11.09 -23.46 23.28
CA LEU A 100 10.57 -24.58 24.07
C LEU A 100 11.47 -24.89 25.28
N GLU A 101 12.79 -24.92 25.08
CA GLU A 101 13.77 -25.16 26.14
C GLU A 101 13.70 -24.06 27.21
N TYR A 102 13.60 -22.78 26.79
CA TYR A 102 13.47 -21.67 27.72
C TYR A 102 12.20 -21.79 28.57
N GLY A 103 11.07 -22.20 27.96
CA GLY A 103 9.82 -22.49 28.69
C GLY A 103 9.96 -23.68 29.63
N ARG A 104 10.67 -24.77 29.21
CA ARG A 104 10.92 -25.97 30.02
C ARG A 104 11.76 -25.65 31.27
N LEU A 105 12.63 -24.66 31.20
CA LEU A 105 13.38 -24.15 32.36
C LEU A 105 12.50 -23.40 33.38
N GLY A 106 11.18 -23.37 33.19
CA GLY A 106 10.21 -22.71 34.08
C GLY A 106 10.14 -21.19 33.88
N GLN A 107 10.79 -20.66 32.87
CA GLN A 107 10.75 -19.22 32.62
C GLN A 107 9.39 -18.77 32.05
N PRO A 108 8.85 -17.64 32.49
CA PRO A 108 7.60 -17.09 31.96
C PRO A 108 7.84 -16.55 30.54
N VAL A 109 7.03 -17.00 29.59
CA VAL A 109 7.09 -16.57 28.18
C VAL A 109 5.71 -16.10 27.74
N TYR A 110 5.64 -14.84 27.32
CA TYR A 110 4.45 -14.21 26.77
C TYR A 110 3.96 -14.98 25.54
N GLY A 111 2.69 -15.42 25.55
CA GLY A 111 2.07 -16.18 24.48
C GLY A 111 2.47 -17.66 24.38
N LEU A 112 3.32 -18.16 25.26
CA LEU A 112 3.65 -19.59 25.40
C LEU A 112 2.97 -20.18 26.64
N ASN A 113 3.50 -19.90 27.83
CA ASN A 113 2.98 -20.36 29.11
C ASN A 113 2.34 -19.22 29.95
N ARG A 114 2.32 -18.02 29.41
CA ARG A 114 1.63 -16.83 29.92
C ARG A 114 0.66 -16.30 28.86
N GLY A 115 -0.39 -15.58 29.32
CA GLY A 115 -1.35 -14.91 28.45
C GLY A 115 -0.74 -13.77 27.63
N VAL A 116 -1.61 -13.03 26.92
CA VAL A 116 -1.23 -11.92 26.05
C VAL A 116 -2.04 -10.65 26.39
N GLY A 117 -1.55 -9.48 25.97
CA GLY A 117 -2.19 -8.20 26.23
C GLY A 117 -2.39 -7.95 27.74
N GLN A 118 -3.58 -7.53 28.12
CA GLN A 118 -3.94 -7.32 29.55
C GLN A 118 -3.80 -8.59 30.40
N ASN A 119 -3.92 -9.76 29.80
CA ASN A 119 -3.80 -11.06 30.47
C ASN A 119 -2.37 -11.61 30.53
N LYS A 120 -1.36 -10.80 30.25
CA LYS A 120 0.06 -11.18 30.15
C LYS A 120 0.63 -11.93 31.36
N ASP A 121 0.07 -11.70 32.54
CA ASP A 121 0.54 -12.32 33.80
C ASP A 121 -0.23 -13.60 34.15
N GLN A 122 -1.31 -13.94 33.42
CA GLN A 122 -2.07 -15.17 33.64
C GLN A 122 -1.28 -16.39 33.17
N THR A 123 -1.20 -17.42 34.01
CA THR A 123 -0.57 -18.70 33.67
C THR A 123 -1.53 -19.54 32.82
N ILE A 124 -1.06 -19.99 31.65
CA ILE A 124 -1.79 -20.90 30.75
C ILE A 124 -1.55 -22.34 31.21
N PHE A 125 -0.30 -22.69 31.43
CA PHE A 125 0.17 -23.95 32.01
C PHE A 125 1.50 -23.73 32.72
N SER A 126 1.86 -24.69 33.61
CA SER A 126 3.14 -24.71 34.31
C SER A 126 3.77 -26.10 34.18
N GLY A 127 5.08 -26.19 34.34
CA GLY A 127 5.83 -27.43 34.24
C GLY A 127 6.40 -27.69 32.84
N ASP A 128 6.50 -28.96 32.43
CA ASP A 128 7.11 -29.35 31.18
C ASP A 128 6.28 -28.92 29.99
N THR A 129 6.85 -28.06 29.13
CA THR A 129 6.24 -27.57 27.88
C THR A 129 5.94 -28.67 26.86
N LEU A 130 6.53 -29.84 27.01
CA LEU A 130 6.41 -30.97 26.09
C LEU A 130 5.42 -32.04 26.55
N SER A 131 4.83 -31.91 27.77
CA SER A 131 3.81 -32.85 28.23
C SER A 131 2.54 -32.80 27.36
N ASP A 132 1.83 -33.91 27.24
CA ASP A 132 0.60 -33.99 26.44
C ASP A 132 -0.46 -33.02 26.94
N GLU A 133 -0.56 -32.83 28.26
CA GLU A 133 -1.47 -31.84 28.88
C GLU A 133 -1.09 -30.41 28.48
N ALA A 134 0.19 -30.04 28.58
CA ALA A 134 0.67 -28.73 28.17
C ALA A 134 0.43 -28.48 26.66
N ARG A 135 0.62 -29.50 25.82
CA ARG A 135 0.32 -29.43 24.37
C ARG A 135 -1.16 -29.19 24.11
N ALA A 136 -2.06 -29.92 24.80
CA ALA A 136 -3.51 -29.74 24.63
C ALA A 136 -3.97 -28.36 25.10
N LEU A 137 -3.49 -27.87 26.24
CA LEU A 137 -3.80 -26.52 26.76
C LEU A 137 -3.26 -25.44 25.83
N SER A 138 -2.03 -25.61 25.33
CA SER A 138 -1.39 -24.70 24.38
C SER A 138 -2.17 -24.64 23.05
N ALA A 139 -2.53 -25.77 22.47
CA ALA A 139 -3.31 -25.82 21.22
C ALA A 139 -4.67 -25.12 21.39
N ALA A 140 -5.39 -25.39 22.48
CA ALA A 140 -6.65 -24.73 22.77
C ALA A 140 -6.49 -23.21 23.00
N PHE A 141 -5.42 -22.77 23.64
CA PHE A 141 -5.11 -21.37 23.83
C PHE A 141 -4.80 -20.68 22.51
N ASN A 142 -3.97 -21.29 21.67
CA ASN A 142 -3.60 -20.78 20.35
C ASN A 142 -4.84 -20.59 19.45
N HIS A 143 -5.73 -21.58 19.40
CA HIS A 143 -6.97 -21.47 18.62
C HIS A 143 -7.88 -20.32 19.11
N ARG A 144 -8.13 -20.26 20.45
CA ARG A 144 -8.91 -19.16 21.04
C ARG A 144 -8.28 -17.78 20.78
N MET A 145 -6.95 -17.70 20.78
CA MET A 145 -6.24 -16.45 20.47
C MET A 145 -6.53 -15.99 19.04
N LEU A 146 -6.44 -16.87 18.05
CA LEU A 146 -6.77 -16.51 16.67
C LEU A 146 -8.22 -16.06 16.53
N LEU A 147 -9.17 -16.80 17.12
CA LEU A 147 -10.60 -16.43 17.08
C LEU A 147 -10.86 -15.06 17.72
N SER A 148 -10.31 -14.83 18.91
CA SER A 148 -10.55 -13.58 19.67
C SER A 148 -9.90 -12.34 19.03
N HIS A 149 -8.87 -12.52 18.22
CA HIS A 149 -8.18 -11.43 17.52
C HIS A 149 -8.69 -11.25 16.06
N THR A 150 -9.55 -12.14 15.56
CA THR A 150 -10.19 -11.99 14.25
C THR A 150 -11.36 -11.01 14.38
N VAL A 151 -11.03 -9.71 14.45
CA VAL A 151 -11.99 -8.61 14.63
C VAL A 151 -11.88 -7.53 13.56
N ALA A 152 -11.16 -7.84 12.47
CA ALA A 152 -11.11 -6.98 11.30
C ALA A 152 -12.50 -6.85 10.66
N TYR A 153 -12.71 -5.76 9.93
CA TYR A 153 -13.98 -5.42 9.29
C TYR A 153 -13.75 -4.83 7.89
N GLY A 154 -14.83 -4.45 7.22
CA GLY A 154 -14.81 -3.82 5.90
C GLY A 154 -14.72 -4.82 4.75
N GLU A 155 -14.27 -4.34 3.60
CA GLU A 155 -14.14 -5.15 2.40
C GLU A 155 -12.94 -6.10 2.48
N PRO A 156 -12.99 -7.24 1.79
CA PRO A 156 -11.83 -8.10 1.64
C PRO A 156 -10.64 -7.35 1.04
N ALA A 157 -9.47 -7.58 1.61
CA ALA A 157 -8.21 -7.09 1.05
C ALA A 157 -7.93 -7.73 -0.32
N ALA A 158 -7.29 -7.00 -1.21
CA ALA A 158 -6.91 -7.52 -2.52
C ALA A 158 -5.99 -8.76 -2.37
N ALA A 159 -6.19 -9.74 -3.25
CA ALA A 159 -5.45 -11.00 -3.20
C ALA A 159 -3.92 -10.81 -3.25
N ASP A 160 -3.43 -9.85 -4.04
CA ASP A 160 -2.01 -9.51 -4.10
C ASP A 160 -1.48 -9.00 -2.76
N THR A 161 -2.26 -8.20 -2.02
CA THR A 161 -1.91 -7.72 -0.68
C THR A 161 -1.78 -8.88 0.31
N VAL A 162 -2.73 -9.81 0.31
CA VAL A 162 -2.69 -10.98 1.20
C VAL A 162 -1.51 -11.89 0.86
N ARG A 163 -1.24 -12.14 -0.42
CA ARG A 163 -0.09 -12.92 -0.89
C ARG A 163 1.24 -12.25 -0.51
N ALA A 164 1.34 -10.92 -0.65
CA ALA A 164 2.50 -10.15 -0.21
C ALA A 164 2.70 -10.27 1.31
N ALA A 165 1.64 -10.15 2.12
CA ALA A 165 1.70 -10.30 3.57
C ALA A 165 2.17 -11.71 3.96
N MET A 166 1.65 -12.76 3.33
CA MET A 166 2.09 -14.14 3.56
C MET A 166 3.57 -14.32 3.21
N LEU A 167 4.06 -13.77 2.09
CA LEU A 167 5.47 -13.85 1.71
C LEU A 167 6.37 -13.12 2.72
N ILE A 168 5.99 -11.91 3.10
CA ILE A 168 6.75 -11.12 4.08
C ILE A 168 6.81 -11.88 5.41
N ARG A 169 5.66 -12.40 5.91
CA ARG A 169 5.65 -13.17 7.15
C ARG A 169 6.48 -14.44 7.07
N LEU A 170 6.44 -15.16 5.95
CA LEU A 170 7.32 -16.29 5.68
C LEU A 170 8.79 -15.88 5.80
N ASN A 171 9.20 -14.81 5.11
CA ASN A 171 10.60 -14.38 5.10
C ASN A 171 11.08 -13.92 6.48
N THR A 172 10.26 -13.16 7.23
CA THR A 172 10.59 -12.70 8.59
C THR A 172 10.67 -13.88 9.57
N ALA A 173 9.85 -14.93 9.39
CA ALA A 173 9.97 -16.17 10.16
C ALA A 173 11.26 -16.94 9.83
N LEU A 174 11.65 -17.00 8.55
CA LEU A 174 12.91 -17.62 8.09
C LEU A 174 14.16 -16.91 8.62
N ALA A 175 14.05 -15.64 9.05
CA ALA A 175 15.14 -14.96 9.75
C ALA A 175 15.50 -15.62 11.11
N GLY A 176 14.56 -16.37 11.70
CA GLY A 176 14.79 -17.20 12.88
C GLY A 176 14.55 -16.51 14.22
N GLY A 177 13.87 -15.35 14.23
CA GLY A 177 13.58 -14.59 15.46
C GLY A 177 12.19 -14.82 16.06
N THR A 178 11.35 -15.66 15.44
CA THR A 178 9.93 -15.79 15.84
C THR A 178 9.65 -16.91 16.85
N GLY A 179 10.42 -17.98 16.82
CA GLY A 179 10.11 -19.20 17.58
C GLY A 179 8.91 -19.98 17.04
N MET A 180 8.37 -19.63 15.87
CA MET A 180 7.32 -20.40 15.20
C MET A 180 7.73 -21.84 14.95
N SER A 181 6.74 -22.74 15.03
CA SER A 181 6.94 -24.15 14.67
C SER A 181 7.22 -24.31 13.17
N PRO A 182 8.15 -25.19 12.77
CA PRO A 182 8.45 -25.45 11.37
C PRO A 182 7.24 -25.81 10.51
N PRO A 183 6.25 -26.60 10.96
CA PRO A 183 5.04 -26.89 10.18
C PRO A 183 4.25 -25.64 9.82
N LEU A 184 4.08 -24.69 10.75
CA LEU A 184 3.36 -23.44 10.50
C LEU A 184 4.09 -22.57 9.47
N VAL A 185 5.42 -22.44 9.59
CA VAL A 185 6.21 -21.66 8.62
C VAL A 185 6.16 -22.30 7.22
N ARG A 186 6.20 -23.64 7.11
CA ARG A 186 6.05 -24.35 5.82
C ARG A 186 4.70 -24.10 5.19
N GLN A 187 3.63 -24.01 5.96
CA GLN A 187 2.27 -23.79 5.46
C GLN A 187 2.15 -22.46 4.69
N TYR A 188 2.88 -21.40 5.07
CA TYR A 188 2.93 -20.17 4.29
C TYR A 188 3.49 -20.40 2.86
N ALA A 189 4.59 -21.14 2.76
CA ALA A 189 5.19 -21.48 1.47
C ALA A 189 4.25 -22.36 0.62
N ASP A 190 3.59 -23.33 1.24
CA ASP A 190 2.65 -24.22 0.58
C ASP A 190 1.43 -23.47 0.05
N PHE A 191 0.84 -22.57 0.85
CA PHE A 191 -0.28 -21.73 0.40
C PHE A 191 0.12 -20.86 -0.79
N LEU A 192 1.27 -20.18 -0.74
CA LEU A 192 1.78 -19.38 -1.84
C LEU A 192 1.98 -20.20 -3.11
N ASN A 193 2.62 -21.38 -3.00
CA ASN A 193 2.96 -22.24 -4.13
C ASN A 193 1.75 -22.97 -4.73
N LYS A 194 0.73 -23.24 -3.91
CA LYS A 194 -0.53 -23.88 -4.35
C LYS A 194 -1.58 -22.86 -4.80
N GLY A 195 -1.27 -21.55 -4.74
CA GLY A 195 -2.19 -20.51 -5.13
C GLY A 195 -3.41 -20.40 -4.21
N LEU A 196 -3.26 -20.73 -2.92
CA LEU A 196 -4.28 -20.58 -1.92
C LEU A 196 -4.15 -19.20 -1.27
N THR A 197 -5.12 -18.32 -1.50
CA THR A 197 -5.13 -16.97 -0.92
C THR A 197 -6.28 -16.84 0.07
N PRO A 198 -6.02 -16.74 1.38
CA PRO A 198 -7.07 -16.51 2.37
C PRO A 198 -7.87 -15.24 2.09
N VAL A 199 -9.18 -15.28 2.32
CA VAL A 199 -10.01 -14.08 2.33
C VAL A 199 -9.82 -13.37 3.66
N VAL A 200 -9.31 -12.16 3.61
CA VAL A 200 -8.91 -11.38 4.77
C VAL A 200 -9.61 -10.02 4.72
N LEU A 201 -10.39 -9.68 5.76
CA LEU A 201 -10.94 -8.33 5.91
C LEU A 201 -9.81 -7.35 6.23
N GLY A 202 -9.76 -6.24 5.49
CA GLY A 202 -8.56 -5.41 5.40
C GLY A 202 -8.49 -4.20 6.33
N GLN A 203 -9.47 -4.01 7.24
CA GLN A 203 -9.55 -2.85 8.13
C GLN A 203 -9.60 -3.27 9.60
N GLY A 204 -9.07 -2.41 10.49
CA GLY A 204 -9.12 -2.63 11.94
C GLY A 204 -7.77 -2.76 12.63
N SER A 205 -6.64 -2.71 11.90
CA SER A 205 -5.31 -2.63 12.51
C SER A 205 -4.91 -1.18 12.78
N VAL A 206 -4.34 -0.94 13.96
CA VAL A 206 -3.74 0.36 14.34
C VAL A 206 -2.22 0.39 14.10
N GLY A 207 -1.65 -0.70 13.60
CA GLY A 207 -0.24 -0.78 13.18
C GLY A 207 0.76 -1.09 14.29
N GLN A 208 0.32 -1.41 15.51
CA GLN A 208 1.18 -2.01 16.54
C GLN A 208 1.08 -3.52 16.44
N ALA A 209 1.77 -4.11 15.48
CA ALA A 209 1.48 -5.33 14.76
C ALA A 209 0.08 -5.32 14.09
N ASP A 210 -0.14 -6.20 13.13
CA ASP A 210 -1.41 -6.31 12.42
C ASP A 210 -2.29 -7.39 13.05
N ILE A 211 -2.41 -7.34 14.38
CA ILE A 211 -2.96 -8.40 15.26
C ILE A 211 -4.42 -8.72 14.99
N THR A 212 -5.17 -7.83 14.36
CA THR A 212 -6.60 -8.02 14.05
C THR A 212 -6.82 -8.59 12.65
N ILE A 213 -5.83 -8.49 11.77
CA ILE A 213 -5.92 -8.87 10.35
C ILE A 213 -5.24 -10.22 10.10
N LEU A 214 -4.01 -10.40 10.55
CA LEU A 214 -3.21 -11.61 10.31
C LEU A 214 -3.82 -12.91 10.88
N PRO A 215 -4.60 -12.91 11.99
CA PRO A 215 -5.25 -14.12 12.48
C PRO A 215 -6.11 -14.84 11.44
N GLN A 216 -6.74 -14.12 10.52
CA GLN A 216 -7.57 -14.70 9.46
C GLN A 216 -6.74 -15.62 8.54
N ILE A 217 -5.46 -15.29 8.28
CA ILE A 217 -4.54 -16.16 7.55
C ILE A 217 -4.27 -17.43 8.35
N GLY A 218 -4.06 -17.31 9.67
CA GLY A 218 -3.84 -18.42 10.55
C GLY A 218 -5.02 -19.39 10.60
N LEU A 219 -6.24 -18.87 10.74
CA LEU A 219 -7.46 -19.66 10.70
C LEU A 219 -7.61 -20.39 9.37
N ALA A 220 -7.30 -19.75 8.24
CA ALA A 220 -7.33 -20.41 6.94
C ALA A 220 -6.33 -21.58 6.85
N MET A 221 -5.14 -21.45 7.46
CA MET A 221 -4.15 -22.53 7.55
C MET A 221 -4.59 -23.67 8.48
N MET A 222 -5.52 -23.41 9.41
CA MET A 222 -6.19 -24.42 10.23
C MET A 222 -7.39 -25.06 9.53
N GLY A 223 -7.75 -24.62 8.33
CA GLY A 223 -8.91 -25.10 7.57
C GLY A 223 -10.20 -24.31 7.85
N GLU A 224 -10.13 -23.18 8.52
CA GLU A 224 -11.29 -22.34 8.86
C GLU A 224 -11.36 -21.10 7.93
N GLY A 225 -12.58 -20.57 7.71
CA GLY A 225 -12.78 -19.42 6.85
C GLY A 225 -12.80 -19.76 5.35
N MET A 226 -12.50 -18.77 4.51
CA MET A 226 -12.59 -18.88 3.05
C MET A 226 -11.24 -18.62 2.38
N VAL A 227 -11.02 -19.26 1.24
CA VAL A 227 -9.79 -19.14 0.42
C VAL A 227 -10.18 -18.94 -1.04
N GLU A 228 -9.54 -17.99 -1.70
CA GLU A 228 -9.57 -17.85 -3.14
C GLU A 228 -8.50 -18.74 -3.79
N THR A 229 -8.89 -19.51 -4.79
CA THR A 229 -7.97 -20.36 -5.57
C THR A 229 -8.53 -20.57 -6.99
N GLY A 230 -7.69 -20.35 -8.01
CA GLY A 230 -8.11 -20.50 -9.41
C GLY A 230 -9.33 -19.65 -9.79
N GLY A 231 -9.50 -18.47 -9.20
CA GLY A 231 -10.65 -17.58 -9.41
C GLY A 231 -11.95 -18.05 -8.74
N LYS A 232 -11.88 -19.04 -7.85
CA LYS A 232 -13.01 -19.57 -7.08
C LYS A 232 -12.82 -19.32 -5.59
N LEU A 233 -13.94 -19.08 -4.92
CA LEU A 233 -14.00 -18.93 -3.48
C LEU A 233 -14.48 -20.24 -2.85
N LEU A 234 -13.66 -20.85 -2.00
CA LEU A 234 -13.93 -22.13 -1.36
C LEU A 234 -13.73 -22.04 0.17
N PRO A 235 -14.42 -22.89 0.96
CA PRO A 235 -14.03 -23.11 2.36
C PRO A 235 -12.57 -23.55 2.46
N ALA A 236 -11.82 -23.03 3.43
CA ALA A 236 -10.38 -23.29 3.55
C ALA A 236 -10.04 -24.78 3.65
N ALA A 237 -10.78 -25.56 4.44
CA ALA A 237 -10.60 -27.01 4.54
C ALA A 237 -10.76 -27.71 3.18
N GLU A 238 -11.71 -27.29 2.36
CA GLU A 238 -11.94 -27.85 1.04
C GLU A 238 -10.82 -27.50 0.05
N ALA A 239 -10.42 -26.22 0.03
CA ALA A 239 -9.31 -25.75 -0.80
C ALA A 239 -7.99 -26.48 -0.47
N MET A 240 -7.69 -26.64 0.83
CA MET A 240 -6.52 -27.38 1.32
C MET A 240 -6.57 -28.85 0.92
N ARG A 241 -7.71 -29.51 1.11
CA ARG A 241 -7.89 -30.92 0.70
C ARG A 241 -7.66 -31.11 -0.82
N GLN A 242 -8.17 -30.21 -1.65
CA GLN A 242 -7.95 -30.24 -3.10
C GLN A 242 -6.48 -30.01 -3.46
N ALA A 243 -5.76 -29.18 -2.69
CA ALA A 243 -4.32 -28.91 -2.86
C ALA A 243 -3.41 -30.01 -2.27
N GLY A 244 -3.95 -31.00 -1.57
CA GLY A 244 -3.18 -32.05 -0.88
C GLY A 244 -2.50 -31.55 0.39
N LEU A 245 -3.05 -30.53 1.06
CA LEU A 245 -2.53 -29.96 2.32
C LEU A 245 -3.38 -30.39 3.51
N ALA A 246 -2.72 -30.66 4.63
CA ALA A 246 -3.38 -30.87 5.91
C ALA A 246 -3.46 -29.57 6.72
N PRO A 247 -4.53 -29.33 7.49
CA PRO A 247 -4.59 -28.23 8.44
C PRO A 247 -3.46 -28.30 9.47
N VAL A 248 -2.85 -27.15 9.79
CA VAL A 248 -1.86 -27.07 10.87
C VAL A 248 -2.57 -26.97 12.22
N GLN A 249 -1.90 -27.46 13.27
CA GLN A 249 -2.32 -27.30 14.65
C GLN A 249 -1.32 -26.36 15.34
N PRO A 250 -1.64 -25.06 15.54
CA PRO A 250 -0.74 -24.13 16.22
C PRO A 250 -0.42 -24.61 17.64
N TYR A 251 0.85 -24.48 17.97
CA TYR A 251 1.40 -24.93 19.26
C TYR A 251 2.40 -23.90 19.80
N ALA A 252 2.67 -23.93 21.08
CA ALA A 252 3.59 -23.01 21.74
C ALA A 252 3.19 -21.54 21.51
N LYS A 253 4.07 -20.74 20.91
CA LYS A 253 3.86 -19.34 20.61
C LYS A 253 3.32 -19.09 19.19
N ASP A 254 2.91 -20.13 18.46
CA ASP A 254 2.57 -20.05 17.04
C ASP A 254 1.55 -18.98 16.71
N SER A 255 0.42 -18.95 17.42
CA SER A 255 -0.64 -17.96 17.13
C SER A 255 -0.19 -16.54 17.48
N LEU A 256 0.53 -16.33 18.57
CA LEU A 256 1.10 -15.02 18.86
C LEU A 256 2.09 -14.59 17.78
N SER A 257 3.01 -15.48 17.40
CA SER A 257 3.97 -15.19 16.32
C SER A 257 3.29 -14.96 14.98
N LEU A 258 2.14 -15.59 14.73
CA LEU A 258 1.37 -15.40 13.51
C LEU A 258 0.83 -13.98 13.41
N LEU A 259 0.31 -13.43 14.51
CA LEU A 259 -0.35 -12.13 14.56
C LEU A 259 0.58 -10.95 14.97
N SER A 260 1.69 -11.22 15.69
CA SER A 260 2.62 -10.18 16.18
C SER A 260 3.63 -9.78 15.09
N SER A 261 3.14 -9.17 14.02
CA SER A 261 3.93 -8.76 12.85
C SER A 261 3.25 -7.60 12.12
N ASN A 262 4.04 -6.79 11.41
CA ASN A 262 3.56 -5.75 10.49
C ASN A 262 3.53 -6.22 9.03
N ALA A 263 3.46 -7.52 8.79
CA ALA A 263 3.55 -8.08 7.44
C ALA A 263 2.44 -7.56 6.50
N TYR A 264 1.23 -7.32 7.01
CA TYR A 264 0.12 -6.78 6.21
C TYR A 264 0.33 -5.29 5.88
N GLY A 265 0.68 -4.48 6.87
CA GLY A 265 0.98 -3.05 6.67
C GLY A 265 2.17 -2.84 5.72
N ALA A 266 3.24 -3.64 5.88
CA ALA A 266 4.41 -3.61 5.00
C ALA A 266 4.07 -4.06 3.57
N ALA A 267 3.19 -5.06 3.39
CA ALA A 267 2.69 -5.49 2.09
C ALA A 267 1.97 -4.35 1.35
N LEU A 268 1.03 -3.68 2.04
CA LEU A 268 0.34 -2.51 1.51
C LEU A 268 1.32 -1.39 1.11
N ALA A 269 2.30 -1.10 1.97
CA ALA A 269 3.29 -0.04 1.74
C ALA A 269 4.18 -0.36 0.52
N ILE A 270 4.66 -1.60 0.38
CA ILE A 270 5.50 -2.02 -0.76
C ILE A 270 4.71 -1.94 -2.07
N LEU A 271 3.48 -2.46 -2.11
CA LEU A 271 2.66 -2.43 -3.31
C LEU A 271 2.29 -0.98 -3.69
N ALA A 272 1.94 -0.14 -2.71
CA ALA A 272 1.67 1.27 -2.95
C ALA A 272 2.91 2.04 -3.43
N ALA A 273 4.09 1.78 -2.87
CA ALA A 273 5.36 2.40 -3.30
C ALA A 273 5.74 1.98 -4.73
N HIS A 274 5.57 0.69 -5.06
CA HIS A 274 5.78 0.18 -6.41
C HIS A 274 4.88 0.88 -7.43
N ASP A 275 3.58 0.97 -7.13
CA ASP A 275 2.61 1.62 -8.02
C ASP A 275 2.87 3.13 -8.13
N ALA A 276 3.24 3.80 -7.04
CA ALA A 276 3.62 5.21 -7.03
C ALA A 276 4.86 5.47 -7.90
N SER A 277 5.86 4.60 -7.86
CA SER A 277 7.05 4.70 -8.71
C SER A 277 6.68 4.63 -10.20
N ARG A 278 5.81 3.69 -10.59
CA ARG A 278 5.30 3.58 -11.96
C ARG A 278 4.50 4.81 -12.39
N VAL A 279 3.65 5.33 -11.51
CA VAL A 279 2.88 6.55 -11.79
C VAL A 279 3.80 7.75 -11.94
N LEU A 280 4.90 7.86 -11.19
CA LEU A 280 5.89 8.92 -11.37
C LEU A 280 6.64 8.81 -12.70
N ASP A 281 6.89 7.60 -13.21
CA ASP A 281 7.45 7.42 -14.56
C ASP A 281 6.50 7.95 -15.64
N ARG A 282 5.20 7.69 -15.49
CA ARG A 282 4.17 8.26 -16.37
C ARG A 282 4.04 9.77 -16.21
N ALA A 283 4.20 10.30 -14.99
CA ALA A 283 4.17 11.73 -14.73
C ALA A 283 5.28 12.48 -15.50
N ASP A 284 6.49 11.91 -15.61
CA ASP A 284 7.57 12.49 -16.40
C ASP A 284 7.22 12.53 -17.91
N GLU A 285 6.63 11.45 -18.44
CA GLU A 285 6.17 11.38 -19.85
C GLU A 285 5.07 12.41 -20.14
N VAL A 286 4.08 12.51 -19.26
CA VAL A 286 2.98 13.48 -19.37
C VAL A 286 3.50 14.90 -19.27
N ALA A 287 4.41 15.19 -18.34
CA ALA A 287 5.00 16.51 -18.19
C ALA A 287 5.85 16.91 -19.41
N ALA A 288 6.60 15.98 -20.02
CA ALA A 288 7.35 16.23 -21.26
C ALA A 288 6.41 16.58 -22.41
N LEU A 289 5.30 15.84 -22.58
CA LEU A 289 4.30 16.16 -23.60
C LEU A 289 3.57 17.48 -23.31
N SER A 290 3.33 17.80 -22.03
CA SER A 290 2.78 19.09 -21.60
C SER A 290 3.69 20.27 -21.96
N LEU A 291 5.01 20.10 -21.85
CA LEU A 291 5.98 21.11 -22.31
C LEU A 291 5.89 21.34 -23.82
N GLU A 292 5.73 20.28 -24.63
CA GLU A 292 5.48 20.40 -26.08
C GLU A 292 4.18 21.19 -26.35
N GLY A 293 3.10 20.83 -25.64
CA GLY A 293 1.79 21.49 -25.77
C GLY A 293 1.82 22.96 -25.35
N LEU A 294 2.58 23.31 -24.32
CA LEU A 294 2.78 24.70 -23.88
C LEU A 294 3.64 25.50 -24.87
N ASN A 295 4.56 24.89 -25.60
CA ASN A 295 5.74 25.49 -26.23
C ASN A 295 6.72 26.02 -25.18
N GLY A 296 6.97 25.20 -24.14
CA GLY A 296 7.69 25.60 -22.93
C GLY A 296 9.20 25.71 -23.10
N ASN A 297 9.86 26.25 -22.08
CA ASN A 297 11.28 26.45 -22.02
C ASN A 297 12.00 25.28 -21.35
N ILE A 298 12.96 24.65 -22.04
CA ILE A 298 13.76 23.54 -21.51
C ILE A 298 14.90 23.96 -20.60
N ALA A 299 15.23 25.25 -20.52
CA ALA A 299 16.37 25.74 -19.73
C ALA A 299 16.37 25.29 -18.25
N PRO A 300 15.22 25.19 -17.56
CA PRO A 300 15.19 24.66 -16.19
C PRO A 300 15.68 23.21 -16.05
N LEU A 301 15.65 22.43 -17.14
CA LEU A 301 16.04 21.01 -17.14
C LEU A 301 17.49 20.79 -17.59
N LEU A 302 18.15 21.80 -18.14
CA LEU A 302 19.50 21.66 -18.69
C LEU A 302 20.53 21.29 -17.59
N PRO A 303 21.58 20.52 -17.93
CA PRO A 303 22.61 20.10 -16.97
C PRO A 303 23.26 21.27 -16.22
N ALA A 304 23.48 22.41 -16.90
CA ALA A 304 24.05 23.61 -16.26
C ALA A 304 23.16 24.18 -15.16
N THR A 305 21.83 24.19 -15.35
CA THR A 305 20.87 24.61 -14.35
C THR A 305 20.79 23.61 -13.19
N GLN A 306 20.70 22.32 -13.53
CA GLN A 306 20.58 21.23 -12.56
C GLN A 306 21.86 21.06 -11.71
N GLY A 307 23.03 21.39 -12.27
CA GLY A 307 24.32 21.33 -11.59
C GLY A 307 24.48 22.36 -10.47
N GLN A 308 23.70 23.46 -10.46
CA GLN A 308 23.76 24.47 -9.39
C GLN A 308 23.17 23.95 -8.06
N ARG A 309 22.29 22.95 -8.10
CA ARG A 309 21.73 22.25 -6.93
C ARG A 309 21.62 20.75 -7.25
N PRO A 310 22.69 19.99 -7.01
CA PRO A 310 22.85 18.64 -7.55
C PRO A 310 22.10 17.56 -6.73
N TYR A 311 20.81 17.69 -6.56
CA TYR A 311 19.97 16.62 -5.99
C TYR A 311 19.85 15.47 -7.00
N PRO A 312 20.31 14.23 -6.64
CA PRO A 312 20.42 13.15 -7.61
C PRO A 312 19.09 12.78 -8.29
N ALA A 313 18.02 12.66 -7.52
CA ALA A 313 16.69 12.31 -8.07
C ALA A 313 16.14 13.43 -8.96
N GLN A 314 16.35 14.70 -8.61
CA GLN A 314 15.97 15.85 -9.43
C GLN A 314 16.70 15.82 -10.78
N GLN A 315 18.02 15.59 -10.78
CA GLN A 315 18.82 15.47 -12.00
C GLN A 315 18.40 14.27 -12.87
N GLN A 316 18.00 13.16 -12.25
CA GLN A 316 17.48 12.00 -12.97
C GLN A 316 16.21 12.33 -13.73
N VAL A 317 15.24 12.99 -13.08
CA VAL A 317 13.99 13.44 -13.73
C VAL A 317 14.28 14.40 -14.88
N ALA A 318 15.17 15.38 -14.66
CA ALA A 318 15.54 16.34 -15.71
C ALA A 318 16.14 15.64 -16.94
N ARG A 319 17.09 14.72 -16.75
CA ARG A 319 17.67 13.93 -17.85
C ARG A 319 16.62 13.10 -18.58
N ARG A 320 15.69 12.44 -17.84
CA ARG A 320 14.62 11.64 -18.42
C ARG A 320 13.71 12.50 -19.30
N ILE A 321 13.26 13.66 -18.82
CA ILE A 321 12.41 14.57 -19.61
C ILE A 321 13.16 15.07 -20.85
N LEU A 322 14.42 15.46 -20.73
CA LEU A 322 15.21 15.89 -21.89
C LEU A 322 15.39 14.78 -22.93
N SER A 323 15.56 13.52 -22.50
CA SER A 323 15.64 12.38 -23.44
C SER A 323 14.33 12.15 -24.19
N LEU A 324 13.18 12.33 -23.52
CA LEU A 324 11.87 12.27 -24.18
C LEU A 324 11.68 13.38 -25.22
N LEU A 325 12.28 14.55 -25.00
CA LEU A 325 12.23 15.73 -25.85
C LEU A 325 13.33 15.76 -26.93
N GLU A 326 14.14 14.71 -27.06
CA GLU A 326 15.21 14.68 -28.11
C GLU A 326 14.63 14.88 -29.50
N GLY A 327 15.13 15.88 -30.23
CA GLY A 327 14.69 16.25 -31.58
C GLY A 327 13.46 17.18 -31.63
N SER A 328 12.90 17.56 -30.47
CA SER A 328 11.76 18.47 -30.38
C SER A 328 12.08 19.89 -30.89
N ALA A 329 11.05 20.58 -31.39
CA ALA A 329 11.08 22.03 -31.65
C ALA A 329 11.43 22.86 -30.40
N LEU A 330 11.31 22.30 -29.19
CA LEU A 330 11.68 22.98 -27.95
C LEU A 330 13.20 23.26 -27.86
N TRP A 331 14.03 22.55 -28.64
CA TRP A 331 15.47 22.80 -28.75
C TRP A 331 15.82 23.93 -29.75
N GLN A 332 14.85 24.41 -30.54
CA GLN A 332 15.03 25.49 -31.48
C GLN A 332 14.73 26.83 -30.81
N THR A 333 15.36 27.89 -31.29
CA THR A 333 15.04 29.25 -30.88
C THR A 333 13.63 29.62 -31.35
N ASP A 334 12.88 30.28 -30.48
CA ASP A 334 11.52 30.75 -30.76
C ASP A 334 11.27 32.04 -29.96
N GLU A 335 11.19 33.18 -30.67
CA GLU A 335 10.98 34.50 -30.07
C GLU A 335 9.60 34.67 -29.44
N GLN A 336 8.63 33.82 -29.77
CA GLN A 336 7.30 33.81 -29.17
C GLN A 336 7.26 33.02 -27.85
N ARG A 337 8.32 32.26 -27.57
CA ARG A 337 8.41 31.49 -26.32
C ARG A 337 8.63 32.44 -25.14
N PRO A 338 7.81 32.35 -24.08
CA PRO A 338 8.02 33.14 -22.87
C PRO A 338 9.42 32.93 -22.29
N LEU A 339 10.02 33.98 -21.72
CA LEU A 339 11.30 33.87 -21.02
C LEU A 339 11.24 32.85 -19.86
N GLN A 340 10.08 32.78 -19.18
CA GLN A 340 9.84 31.85 -18.11
C GLN A 340 8.42 31.30 -18.14
N ASP A 341 8.30 29.98 -18.02
CA ASP A 341 7.04 29.29 -17.89
C ASP A 341 6.43 29.43 -16.47
N PRO A 342 5.15 29.10 -16.27
CA PRO A 342 4.58 28.94 -14.95
C PRO A 342 5.36 27.93 -14.11
N LEU A 343 5.36 28.11 -12.78
CA LEU A 343 6.13 27.24 -11.86
C LEU A 343 5.78 25.76 -12.02
N SER A 344 4.52 25.42 -12.29
CA SER A 344 4.08 24.04 -12.50
C SER A 344 4.81 23.31 -13.65
N PHE A 345 5.38 24.04 -14.60
CA PHE A 345 6.24 23.51 -15.67
C PHE A 345 7.72 23.60 -15.30
N ARG A 346 8.17 24.74 -14.77
CA ARG A 346 9.59 24.97 -14.46
C ARG A 346 10.12 24.08 -13.34
N THR A 347 9.28 23.72 -12.36
CA THR A 347 9.69 22.97 -11.17
C THR A 347 9.42 21.46 -11.28
N VAL A 348 9.13 20.94 -12.46
CA VAL A 348 8.82 19.52 -12.65
C VAL A 348 9.93 18.62 -12.08
N SER A 349 11.19 18.90 -12.43
CA SER A 349 12.30 18.07 -11.94
C SER A 349 12.47 18.12 -10.41
N GLN A 350 12.22 19.28 -9.79
CA GLN A 350 12.26 19.42 -8.33
C GLN A 350 11.16 18.64 -7.65
N VAL A 351 9.93 18.76 -8.14
CA VAL A 351 8.74 18.15 -7.52
C VAL A 351 8.74 16.63 -7.70
N HIS A 352 8.95 16.16 -8.94
CA HIS A 352 9.00 14.71 -9.20
C HIS A 352 10.24 14.08 -8.56
N GLY A 353 11.39 14.79 -8.55
CA GLY A 353 12.61 14.36 -7.87
C GLY A 353 12.42 14.19 -6.37
N ALA A 354 11.73 15.12 -5.70
CA ALA A 354 11.41 15.02 -4.28
C ALA A 354 10.53 13.79 -3.98
N ALA A 355 9.54 13.49 -4.84
CA ALA A 355 8.70 12.30 -4.69
C ALA A 355 9.50 11.00 -4.85
N ARG A 356 10.43 10.94 -5.82
CA ARG A 356 11.33 9.78 -5.99
C ARG A 356 12.28 9.60 -4.82
N GLU A 357 12.79 10.69 -4.26
CA GLU A 357 13.65 10.63 -3.07
C GLU A 357 12.88 10.13 -1.84
N ALA A 358 11.64 10.58 -1.64
CA ALA A 358 10.78 10.07 -0.57
C ALA A 358 10.52 8.56 -0.72
N LEU A 359 10.25 8.07 -1.93
CA LEU A 359 10.13 6.63 -2.21
C LEU A 359 11.42 5.88 -1.90
N ARG A 360 12.58 6.40 -2.31
CA ARG A 360 13.88 5.76 -2.03
C ARG A 360 14.14 5.62 -0.52
N GLN A 361 13.76 6.63 0.27
CA GLN A 361 13.88 6.58 1.73
C GLN A 361 12.93 5.54 2.34
N LEU A 362 11.70 5.47 1.85
CA LEU A 362 10.73 4.45 2.26
C LEU A 362 11.23 3.04 1.93
N ASP A 363 11.69 2.81 0.70
CA ASP A 363 12.20 1.51 0.26
C ASP A 363 13.36 1.02 1.13
N ALA A 364 14.28 1.91 1.51
CA ALA A 364 15.40 1.57 2.39
C ALA A 364 14.93 1.06 3.76
N GLN A 365 13.87 1.66 4.33
CA GLN A 365 13.31 1.22 5.61
C GLN A 365 12.49 -0.06 5.48
N LEU A 366 11.71 -0.19 4.41
CA LEU A 366 10.93 -1.41 4.13
C LEU A 366 11.84 -2.61 3.90
N LEU A 367 13.02 -2.45 3.27
CA LEU A 367 14.00 -3.53 3.11
C LEU A 367 14.49 -4.07 4.46
N VAL A 368 14.67 -3.20 5.45
CA VAL A 368 15.01 -3.65 6.82
C VAL A 368 13.82 -4.41 7.41
N GLN A 369 12.61 -3.88 7.32
CA GLN A 369 11.40 -4.48 7.87
C GLN A 369 11.17 -5.91 7.35
N ILE A 370 11.23 -6.11 6.03
CA ILE A 370 10.91 -7.41 5.41
C ILE A 370 12.01 -8.46 5.53
N ASN A 371 13.20 -8.07 6.01
CA ASN A 371 14.37 -8.94 6.19
C ASN A 371 14.81 -9.07 7.65
N SER A 372 13.93 -8.71 8.60
CA SER A 372 14.18 -8.77 10.04
C SER A 372 13.02 -9.48 10.73
N SER A 373 13.24 -9.92 11.98
CA SER A 373 12.14 -10.42 12.82
C SER A 373 11.50 -9.25 13.56
N ASP A 374 10.18 -9.12 13.42
CA ASP A 374 9.33 -8.12 14.07
C ASP A 374 8.50 -8.69 15.23
N ASP A 375 8.82 -9.88 15.70
CA ASP A 375 8.06 -10.63 16.69
C ASP A 375 8.32 -10.21 18.16
N ASN A 376 7.36 -10.47 19.04
CA ASN A 376 7.46 -10.25 20.48
C ASN A 376 6.84 -11.44 21.26
N PRO A 377 7.58 -12.10 22.18
CA PRO A 377 9.01 -11.95 22.44
C PRO A 377 9.85 -12.42 21.25
N THR A 378 11.02 -11.81 21.08
CA THR A 378 11.97 -12.22 20.05
C THR A 378 12.86 -13.37 20.57
N VAL A 379 13.22 -14.28 19.68
CA VAL A 379 14.17 -15.36 19.93
C VAL A 379 15.50 -15.02 19.26
N ALA A 380 16.57 -14.87 20.04
CA ALA A 380 17.90 -14.57 19.54
C ALA A 380 18.78 -15.83 19.66
N LEU A 381 19.18 -16.38 18.50
CA LEU A 381 20.06 -17.54 18.44
C LEU A 381 21.52 -17.16 18.62
N ASP A 382 22.30 -18.06 19.19
CA ASP A 382 23.77 -17.98 19.28
C ASP A 382 24.30 -16.75 20.04
N VAL A 383 23.50 -16.20 20.94
CA VAL A 383 23.90 -15.11 21.83
C VAL A 383 24.13 -15.60 23.26
N SER A 384 25.00 -14.89 23.97
CA SER A 384 25.29 -15.15 25.39
C SER A 384 25.14 -13.86 26.18
N PRO A 385 24.90 -13.94 27.51
CA PRO A 385 24.87 -12.74 28.35
C PRO A 385 26.18 -11.95 28.20
N PRO A 386 26.12 -10.61 28.21
CA PRO A 386 27.34 -9.79 28.26
C PRO A 386 28.19 -10.11 29.49
N ALA A 387 29.50 -9.88 29.41
CA ALA A 387 30.38 -10.00 30.59
C ALA A 387 29.91 -9.00 31.67
N GLY A 388 29.70 -9.50 32.90
CA GLY A 388 29.19 -8.69 34.00
C GLY A 388 27.66 -8.44 33.96
N ALA A 389 26.92 -9.20 33.14
CA ALA A 389 25.48 -9.09 33.09
C ALA A 389 24.82 -9.26 34.47
N THR A 390 23.84 -8.44 34.74
CA THR A 390 23.03 -8.50 35.96
C THR A 390 22.12 -9.74 35.98
N PRO A 391 21.60 -10.16 37.13
CA PRO A 391 20.58 -11.21 37.18
C PRO A 391 19.35 -10.91 36.33
N GLN A 392 18.93 -9.63 36.22
CA GLN A 392 17.82 -9.22 35.38
C GLN A 392 18.10 -9.43 33.89
N GLU A 393 19.31 -9.20 33.43
CA GLU A 393 19.71 -9.46 32.05
C GLU A 393 19.86 -10.98 31.80
N THR A 394 20.57 -11.68 32.68
CA THR A 394 20.89 -13.09 32.54
C THR A 394 19.64 -13.99 32.49
N ARG A 395 18.54 -13.59 33.13
CA ARG A 395 17.30 -14.38 33.18
C ARG A 395 16.71 -14.69 31.79
N TYR A 396 17.00 -13.88 30.79
CA TYR A 396 16.46 -14.08 29.45
C TYR A 396 17.25 -15.07 28.59
N TYR A 397 18.41 -15.52 29.07
CA TYR A 397 19.33 -16.36 28.28
C TYR A 397 19.24 -17.82 28.66
N VAL A 398 19.34 -18.71 27.65
CA VAL A 398 19.57 -20.13 27.81
C VAL A 398 21.08 -20.37 27.81
N THR A 399 21.61 -20.67 28.99
CA THR A 399 23.06 -20.85 29.20
C THR A 399 23.44 -22.32 29.44
N GLN A 400 22.45 -23.21 29.60
CA GLN A 400 22.64 -24.66 29.86
C GLN A 400 22.21 -25.46 28.64
N GLY A 401 22.71 -26.70 28.54
CA GLY A 401 22.38 -27.61 27.46
C GLY A 401 23.16 -27.34 26.14
N LYS A 402 22.58 -27.82 25.04
CA LYS A 402 23.17 -27.72 23.69
C LYS A 402 22.79 -26.42 22.95
N LEU A 403 21.70 -25.81 23.36
CA LEU A 403 21.18 -24.59 22.74
C LEU A 403 21.75 -23.36 23.46
N ARG A 404 22.10 -22.35 22.68
CA ARG A 404 22.54 -21.05 23.16
C ARG A 404 21.68 -19.96 22.55
N GLY A 405 21.27 -18.99 23.36
CA GLY A 405 20.46 -17.88 22.87
C GLY A 405 19.66 -17.21 23.98
N ALA A 406 18.71 -16.40 23.55
CA ALA A 406 17.84 -15.65 24.48
C ALA A 406 16.40 -15.59 23.96
N VAL A 407 15.45 -15.44 24.89
CA VAL A 407 14.04 -15.13 24.63
C VAL A 407 13.73 -13.83 25.36
N LEU A 408 13.54 -12.75 24.59
CA LEU A 408 13.49 -11.39 25.12
C LEU A 408 12.16 -10.72 24.78
N PRO A 409 11.49 -10.07 25.76
CA PRO A 409 10.45 -9.10 25.44
C PRO A 409 10.98 -8.04 24.47
N SER A 410 10.20 -7.69 23.47
CA SER A 410 10.64 -6.76 22.42
C SER A 410 9.48 -5.85 21.96
N ALA A 411 9.81 -4.82 21.22
CA ALA A 411 8.88 -3.97 20.47
C ALA A 411 9.21 -3.97 18.97
N GLY A 412 9.74 -5.09 18.45
CA GLY A 412 10.12 -5.22 17.03
C GLY A 412 8.95 -5.00 16.07
N PHE A 413 7.73 -5.13 16.57
CA PHE A 413 6.50 -4.88 15.84
C PHE A 413 6.16 -3.39 15.67
N ASP A 414 6.92 -2.44 16.23
CA ASP A 414 6.66 -1.01 16.01
C ASP A 414 7.12 -0.59 14.61
N PRO A 415 6.22 -0.09 13.75
CA PRO A 415 6.53 0.22 12.36
C PRO A 415 6.91 1.69 12.12
N THR A 416 7.15 2.49 13.16
CA THR A 416 7.41 3.93 13.06
C THR A 416 8.51 4.24 12.06
N ALA A 417 9.56 3.41 12.00
CA ALA A 417 10.72 3.61 11.13
C ALA A 417 10.35 3.72 9.64
N TRP A 418 9.34 2.99 9.16
CA TRP A 418 8.91 3.06 7.77
C TRP A 418 7.57 3.81 7.58
N VAL A 419 6.74 3.95 8.60
CA VAL A 419 5.47 4.71 8.50
C VAL A 419 5.72 6.21 8.32
N VAL A 420 6.72 6.77 8.98
CA VAL A 420 7.07 8.19 8.83
C VAL A 420 7.53 8.51 7.39
N PRO A 421 8.48 7.78 6.78
CA PRO A 421 8.81 7.95 5.37
C PRO A 421 7.63 7.70 4.43
N LEU A 422 6.76 6.73 4.72
CA LEU A 422 5.56 6.47 3.92
C LEU A 422 4.63 7.69 3.85
N GLN A 423 4.41 8.38 4.96
CA GLN A 423 3.61 9.61 4.97
C GLN A 423 4.30 10.76 4.22
N SER A 424 5.64 10.80 4.24
CA SER A 424 6.40 11.76 3.42
C SER A 424 6.18 11.52 1.93
N VAL A 425 6.04 10.26 1.49
CA VAL A 425 5.62 9.93 0.12
C VAL A 425 4.24 10.52 -0.18
N GLY A 426 3.27 10.36 0.71
CA GLY A 426 1.93 10.95 0.53
C GLY A 426 1.96 12.46 0.35
N VAL A 427 2.76 13.17 1.15
CA VAL A 427 2.97 14.63 1.01
C VAL A 427 3.60 14.96 -0.34
N ALA A 428 4.62 14.23 -0.76
CA ALA A 428 5.29 14.46 -2.03
C ALA A 428 4.38 14.21 -3.25
N LEU A 429 3.56 13.14 -3.23
CA LEU A 429 2.56 12.86 -4.27
C LEU A 429 1.52 13.98 -4.38
N SER A 430 1.15 14.63 -3.27
CA SER A 430 0.23 15.77 -3.30
C SER A 430 0.83 16.99 -4.03
N GLN A 431 2.14 17.21 -3.94
CA GLN A 431 2.83 18.26 -4.69
C GLN A 431 2.87 17.96 -6.19
N VAL A 432 3.10 16.68 -6.58
CA VAL A 432 3.02 16.24 -7.98
C VAL A 432 1.61 16.49 -8.52
N ALA A 433 0.57 16.12 -7.76
CA ALA A 433 -0.82 16.32 -8.15
C ALA A 433 -1.17 17.81 -8.31
N GLN A 434 -0.73 18.66 -7.39
CA GLN A 434 -0.93 20.11 -7.48
C GLN A 434 -0.29 20.68 -8.75
N SER A 435 0.94 20.27 -9.05
CA SER A 435 1.66 20.71 -10.25
C SER A 435 0.96 20.25 -11.52
N SER A 436 0.50 18.99 -11.58
CA SER A 436 -0.26 18.44 -12.70
C SER A 436 -1.57 19.20 -12.91
N ALA A 437 -2.36 19.41 -11.86
CA ALA A 437 -3.60 20.18 -11.93
C ALA A 437 -3.38 21.61 -12.49
N GLN A 438 -2.33 22.29 -12.03
CA GLN A 438 -1.99 23.62 -12.53
C GLN A 438 -1.55 23.59 -14.01
N ARG A 439 -0.86 22.56 -14.48
CA ARG A 439 -0.51 22.42 -15.90
C ARG A 439 -1.75 22.26 -16.77
N VAL A 440 -2.73 21.45 -16.34
CA VAL A 440 -4.02 21.33 -17.04
C VAL A 440 -4.70 22.69 -17.19
N LEU A 441 -4.80 23.47 -16.10
CA LEU A 441 -5.43 24.80 -16.14
C LEU A 441 -4.70 25.77 -17.08
N ARG A 442 -3.36 25.76 -17.07
CA ARG A 442 -2.55 26.64 -17.94
C ARG A 442 -2.62 26.24 -19.41
N MET A 443 -2.70 24.95 -19.71
CA MET A 443 -2.87 24.50 -21.10
C MET A 443 -4.22 24.92 -21.70
N GLY A 444 -5.27 25.02 -20.91
CA GLY A 444 -6.57 25.49 -21.39
C GLY A 444 -6.70 27.02 -21.56
N ASP A 445 -5.66 27.80 -21.20
CA ASP A 445 -5.68 29.25 -21.23
C ASP A 445 -4.82 29.82 -22.37
N PRO A 446 -5.43 30.59 -23.30
CA PRO A 446 -4.72 31.24 -24.42
C PRO A 446 -3.60 32.20 -23.97
N ALA A 447 -3.69 32.77 -22.78
CA ALA A 447 -2.65 33.65 -22.26
C ALA A 447 -1.29 32.94 -22.15
N PHE A 448 -1.29 31.65 -21.85
CA PHE A 448 -0.08 30.83 -21.73
C PHE A 448 0.27 30.08 -23.02
N THR A 449 -0.72 29.45 -23.66
CA THR A 449 -0.47 28.56 -24.79
C THR A 449 -0.48 29.24 -26.14
N LYS A 450 -1.15 30.38 -26.29
CA LYS A 450 -1.51 31.01 -27.58
C LYS A 450 -2.37 30.09 -28.47
N LEU A 451 -2.98 29.05 -27.88
CA LEU A 451 -3.95 28.16 -28.51
C LEU A 451 -5.38 28.61 -28.17
N PRO A 452 -6.40 28.11 -28.88
CA PRO A 452 -7.79 28.44 -28.57
C PRO A 452 -8.14 28.07 -27.12
N ARG A 453 -9.03 28.86 -26.51
CA ARG A 453 -9.49 28.65 -25.14
C ARG A 453 -10.04 27.24 -24.96
N PHE A 454 -9.67 26.59 -23.84
CA PHE A 454 -10.02 25.20 -23.53
C PHE A 454 -9.60 24.19 -24.61
N LEU A 455 -8.62 24.55 -25.45
CA LEU A 455 -8.11 23.75 -26.57
C LEU A 455 -9.20 23.35 -27.58
N SER A 456 -10.17 24.24 -27.79
CA SER A 456 -11.24 24.03 -28.76
C SER A 456 -10.66 23.95 -30.19
N PRO A 457 -11.06 22.95 -30.99
CA PRO A 457 -10.59 22.82 -32.37
C PRO A 457 -11.27 23.79 -33.34
N ASN A 458 -12.38 24.43 -32.93
CA ASN A 458 -13.20 25.35 -33.74
C ASN A 458 -14.12 26.19 -32.82
N ASP A 459 -14.88 27.13 -33.39
CA ASP A 459 -15.70 28.09 -32.66
C ASP A 459 -16.99 27.49 -32.05
N THR A 460 -17.37 26.27 -32.42
CA THR A 460 -18.63 25.64 -31.99
C THR A 460 -18.44 24.56 -30.91
N THR A 461 -17.22 24.05 -30.77
CA THR A 461 -16.89 22.98 -29.79
C THR A 461 -16.62 23.58 -28.42
N LEU A 462 -17.31 23.08 -27.38
CA LEU A 462 -17.10 23.50 -25.98
C LEU A 462 -15.80 22.94 -25.39
N ALA A 463 -15.33 21.83 -25.94
CA ALA A 463 -14.09 21.14 -25.58
C ALA A 463 -13.95 20.91 -24.04
N TYR A 464 -12.83 21.33 -23.44
CA TYR A 464 -12.50 21.00 -22.07
C TYR A 464 -12.97 22.03 -21.03
N THR A 465 -14.04 22.78 -21.31
CA THR A 465 -14.56 23.84 -20.42
C THR A 465 -14.87 23.36 -19.00
N THR A 466 -15.50 22.18 -18.87
CA THR A 466 -15.97 21.65 -17.57
C THR A 466 -15.00 20.68 -16.91
N ILE A 467 -13.97 20.23 -17.62
CA ILE A 467 -13.01 19.22 -17.11
C ILE A 467 -12.17 19.73 -15.93
N GLN A 468 -12.10 21.04 -15.74
CA GLN A 468 -11.41 21.66 -14.60
C GLN A 468 -12.04 21.29 -13.25
N LYS A 469 -13.33 20.90 -13.22
CA LYS A 469 -14.02 20.52 -11.98
C LYS A 469 -13.47 19.20 -11.41
N PRO A 470 -13.44 18.07 -12.15
CA PRO A 470 -12.80 16.86 -11.67
C PRO A 470 -11.32 17.04 -11.37
N VAL A 471 -10.58 17.89 -12.10
CA VAL A 471 -9.17 18.22 -11.78
C VAL A 471 -9.04 18.84 -10.39
N SER A 472 -9.88 19.83 -10.08
CA SER A 472 -9.88 20.48 -8.77
C SER A 472 -10.25 19.51 -7.66
N LEU A 473 -11.27 18.66 -7.87
CA LEU A 473 -11.68 17.66 -6.90
C LEU A 473 -10.56 16.64 -6.63
N LEU A 474 -9.97 16.05 -7.68
CA LEU A 474 -8.88 15.08 -7.56
C LEU A 474 -7.68 15.66 -6.80
N ALA A 475 -7.27 16.91 -7.11
CA ALA A 475 -6.19 17.56 -6.39
C ALA A 475 -6.52 17.76 -4.90
N THR A 476 -7.78 18.08 -4.57
CA THR A 476 -8.25 18.22 -3.19
C THR A 476 -8.26 16.88 -2.46
N GLU A 477 -8.78 15.82 -3.08
CA GLU A 477 -8.81 14.49 -2.48
C GLU A 477 -7.39 13.97 -2.21
N ILE A 478 -6.47 14.09 -3.18
CA ILE A 478 -5.07 13.67 -3.03
C ILE A 478 -4.41 14.42 -1.86
N ARG A 479 -4.63 15.74 -1.78
CA ARG A 479 -4.13 16.56 -0.66
C ARG A 479 -4.72 16.12 0.69
N THR A 480 -6.00 15.82 0.75
CA THR A 480 -6.67 15.38 2.00
C THR A 480 -6.10 14.03 2.46
N LEU A 481 -5.85 13.11 1.52
CA LEU A 481 -5.24 11.81 1.83
C LEU A 481 -3.79 11.92 2.30
N SER A 482 -3.08 13.02 2.03
CA SER A 482 -1.70 13.23 2.48
C SER A 482 -1.55 13.67 3.93
N GLN A 483 -2.66 13.96 4.63
CA GLN A 483 -2.61 14.33 6.04
C GLN A 483 -2.07 13.15 6.87
N PRO A 484 -1.07 13.38 7.74
CA PRO A 484 -0.53 12.34 8.60
C PRO A 484 -1.59 11.76 9.55
N VAL A 485 -1.51 10.44 9.79
CA VAL A 485 -2.38 9.71 10.72
C VAL A 485 -1.60 8.91 11.77
N SER A 486 -0.27 8.98 11.74
CA SER A 486 0.60 8.14 12.56
C SER A 486 0.66 8.50 14.04
N SER A 487 0.16 9.66 14.42
CA SER A 487 0.15 10.09 15.84
C SER A 487 -1.27 10.17 16.41
N ASP A 488 -2.24 9.59 15.72
CA ASP A 488 -3.66 9.69 16.05
C ASP A 488 -4.17 8.31 16.51
N ALA A 489 -4.00 8.02 17.80
CA ALA A 489 -4.37 6.73 18.39
C ALA A 489 -4.99 6.89 19.77
N LEU A 490 -5.84 5.95 20.14
CA LEU A 490 -6.37 5.77 21.48
C LEU A 490 -5.60 4.69 22.23
N ALA A 491 -5.46 4.82 23.53
CA ALA A 491 -4.94 3.74 24.37
C ALA A 491 -5.94 2.58 24.38
N VAL A 492 -5.48 1.38 23.99
CA VAL A 492 -6.29 0.17 23.88
C VAL A 492 -5.69 -0.98 24.71
N ALA A 493 -6.27 -2.18 24.63
CA ALA A 493 -5.81 -3.37 25.35
C ALA A 493 -5.61 -3.14 26.86
N GLY A 494 -6.54 -2.44 27.52
CA GLY A 494 -6.43 -2.10 28.94
C GLY A 494 -5.32 -1.10 29.25
N ASN A 495 -5.08 -0.15 28.34
CA ASN A 495 -4.07 0.91 28.41
C ASN A 495 -2.61 0.40 28.32
N ILE A 496 -2.39 -0.82 27.86
CA ILE A 496 -1.02 -1.34 27.64
C ILE A 496 -0.50 -1.02 26.22
N GLU A 497 -1.41 -0.78 25.28
CA GLU A 497 -1.11 -0.31 23.93
C GLU A 497 -1.55 1.16 23.83
N ASP A 498 -0.68 2.06 24.26
CA ASP A 498 -0.94 3.49 24.46
C ASP A 498 -0.35 4.37 23.36
N VAL A 499 0.33 3.79 22.39
CA VAL A 499 0.80 4.42 21.15
C VAL A 499 0.50 3.53 19.95
N ALA A 500 0.23 4.15 18.79
CA ALA A 500 0.06 3.43 17.54
C ALA A 500 0.44 4.33 16.35
N THR A 501 0.69 3.70 15.20
CA THR A 501 1.13 4.39 13.98
C THR A 501 0.10 4.42 12.89
N ASN A 502 -1.00 3.67 12.99
CA ASN A 502 -1.98 3.49 11.92
C ASN A 502 -1.33 3.13 10.56
N GLY A 503 -0.22 2.34 10.59
CA GLY A 503 0.57 2.00 9.41
C GLY A 503 -0.25 1.48 8.23
N PRO A 504 -1.14 0.48 8.40
CA PRO A 504 -2.00 -0.01 7.32
C PRO A 504 -2.90 1.08 6.72
N LEU A 505 -3.49 1.95 7.56
CA LEU A 505 -4.30 3.07 7.09
C LEU A 505 -3.44 4.07 6.28
N ALA A 506 -2.24 4.40 6.76
CA ALA A 506 -1.32 5.27 6.04
C ALA A 506 -0.96 4.70 4.66
N ALA A 507 -0.69 3.39 4.58
CA ALA A 507 -0.36 2.70 3.33
C ALA A 507 -1.56 2.65 2.35
N GLN A 508 -2.76 2.38 2.84
CA GLN A 508 -3.99 2.44 2.04
C GLN A 508 -4.22 3.84 1.46
N ARG A 509 -3.96 4.89 2.24
CA ARG A 509 -4.10 6.29 1.77
C ARG A 509 -3.11 6.62 0.65
N VAL A 510 -1.85 6.19 0.76
CA VAL A 510 -0.86 6.35 -0.31
C VAL A 510 -1.27 5.60 -1.58
N GLY A 511 -1.78 4.37 -1.45
CA GLY A 511 -2.34 3.62 -2.59
C GLY A 511 -3.51 4.35 -3.26
N GLN A 512 -4.45 4.90 -2.47
CA GLN A 512 -5.57 5.70 -2.98
C GLN A 512 -5.10 6.99 -3.66
N GLN A 513 -4.10 7.69 -3.09
CA GLN A 513 -3.49 8.86 -3.72
C GLN A 513 -2.89 8.52 -5.08
N THR A 514 -2.18 7.39 -5.17
CA THR A 514 -1.54 6.91 -6.39
C THR A 514 -2.55 6.67 -7.50
N GLY A 515 -3.66 6.00 -7.21
CA GLY A 515 -4.74 5.80 -8.18
C GLY A 515 -5.37 7.11 -8.65
N ARG A 516 -5.68 8.04 -7.72
CA ARG A 516 -6.22 9.36 -8.08
C ARG A 516 -5.22 10.22 -8.87
N LEU A 517 -3.93 10.15 -8.52
CA LEU A 517 -2.89 10.84 -9.28
C LEU A 517 -2.81 10.31 -10.71
N ARG A 518 -2.90 8.99 -10.92
CA ARG A 518 -2.92 8.39 -12.26
C ARG A 518 -4.09 8.95 -13.09
N THR A 519 -5.29 9.04 -12.52
CA THR A 519 -6.46 9.64 -13.19
C THR A 519 -6.23 11.12 -13.53
N LEU A 520 -5.66 11.90 -12.61
CA LEU A 520 -5.34 13.31 -12.84
C LEU A 520 -4.30 13.49 -13.97
N LEU A 521 -3.26 12.66 -13.99
CA LEU A 521 -2.26 12.62 -15.05
C LEU A 521 -2.88 12.20 -16.39
N GLY A 522 -3.88 11.31 -16.40
CA GLY A 522 -4.66 10.96 -17.58
C GLY A 522 -5.40 12.18 -18.16
N ILE A 523 -5.98 13.02 -17.31
CA ILE A 523 -6.60 14.28 -17.72
C ILE A 523 -5.55 15.25 -18.27
N GLU A 524 -4.39 15.35 -17.63
CA GLU A 524 -3.27 16.18 -18.14
C GLU A 524 -2.81 15.68 -19.52
N LEU A 525 -2.68 14.36 -19.71
CA LEU A 525 -2.28 13.76 -20.98
C LEU A 525 -3.28 14.07 -22.11
N ILE A 526 -4.59 14.04 -21.82
CA ILE A 526 -5.64 14.45 -22.76
C ILE A 526 -5.40 15.90 -23.23
N HIS A 527 -5.13 16.81 -22.29
CA HIS A 527 -4.88 18.22 -22.62
C HIS A 527 -3.57 18.41 -23.37
N ALA A 528 -2.49 17.77 -22.94
CA ALA A 528 -1.19 17.85 -23.59
C ALA A 528 -1.25 17.35 -25.03
N ALA A 529 -1.89 16.19 -25.24
CA ALA A 529 -2.07 15.62 -26.57
C ALA A 529 -2.89 16.55 -27.50
N GLN A 530 -4.00 17.13 -27.00
CA GLN A 530 -4.81 18.06 -27.77
C GLN A 530 -4.05 19.34 -28.13
N ALA A 531 -3.29 19.89 -27.18
CA ALA A 531 -2.48 21.08 -27.41
C ALA A 531 -1.39 20.83 -28.48
N VAL A 532 -0.73 19.69 -28.40
CA VAL A 532 0.28 19.29 -29.41
C VAL A 532 -0.34 19.13 -30.79
N ASP A 533 -1.49 18.44 -30.90
CA ASP A 533 -2.18 18.29 -32.19
C ASP A 533 -2.62 19.63 -32.79
N LEU A 534 -3.11 20.55 -31.96
CA LEU A 534 -3.46 21.91 -32.45
C LEU A 534 -2.23 22.64 -32.98
N ARG A 535 -1.07 22.53 -32.33
CA ARG A 535 0.19 23.08 -32.83
C ARG A 535 0.65 22.44 -34.14
N THR A 536 0.58 21.11 -34.21
CA THR A 536 0.97 20.37 -35.42
C THR A 536 0.04 20.69 -36.61
N ARG A 537 -1.26 20.92 -36.33
CA ARG A 537 -2.20 21.37 -37.38
C ARG A 537 -1.89 22.78 -37.87
N ALA A 538 -1.42 23.67 -36.99
CA ALA A 538 -1.01 25.03 -37.34
C ALA A 538 0.33 25.04 -38.07
N ASP A 539 1.28 24.19 -37.70
CA ASP A 539 2.57 24.00 -38.37
C ASP A 539 2.91 22.50 -38.47
N PRO A 540 2.56 21.84 -39.59
CA PRO A 540 2.85 20.42 -39.83
C PRO A 540 4.33 20.04 -39.86
N ARG A 541 5.23 21.01 -39.96
CA ARG A 541 6.69 20.77 -39.97
C ARG A 541 7.31 20.85 -38.57
N ARG A 542 6.54 21.22 -37.56
CA ARG A 542 7.01 21.31 -36.17
C ARG A 542 7.39 19.93 -35.64
N PRO A 543 8.69 19.66 -35.37
CA PRO A 543 9.11 18.36 -34.90
C PRO A 543 8.73 18.16 -33.42
N LEU A 544 8.31 16.94 -33.11
CA LEU A 544 8.13 16.47 -31.72
C LEU A 544 9.37 15.73 -31.26
N GLY A 545 9.58 15.67 -29.97
CA GLY A 545 10.59 14.80 -29.38
C GLY A 545 10.35 13.34 -29.72
N LYS A 546 11.40 12.53 -29.85
CA LYS A 546 11.27 11.09 -30.16
C LYS A 546 10.37 10.37 -29.15
N GLY A 547 10.61 10.60 -27.84
CA GLY A 547 9.83 9.99 -26.79
C GLY A 547 8.42 10.55 -26.71
N THR A 548 8.25 11.86 -26.75
CA THR A 548 6.93 12.50 -26.69
C THR A 548 6.07 12.16 -27.90
N GLY A 549 6.67 12.07 -29.10
CA GLY A 549 6.00 11.63 -30.32
C GLY A 549 5.51 10.19 -30.22
N ALA A 550 6.31 9.28 -29.65
CA ALA A 550 5.93 7.89 -29.42
C ALA A 550 4.77 7.77 -28.40
N VAL A 551 4.82 8.53 -27.30
CA VAL A 551 3.73 8.60 -26.31
C VAL A 551 2.45 9.11 -26.96
N LEU A 552 2.51 10.21 -27.72
CA LEU A 552 1.36 10.79 -28.40
C LEU A 552 0.74 9.80 -29.41
N ALA A 553 1.55 9.18 -30.24
CA ALA A 553 1.08 8.21 -31.24
C ALA A 553 0.36 7.02 -30.57
N ALA A 554 0.93 6.48 -29.51
CA ALA A 554 0.32 5.41 -28.76
C ALA A 554 -0.97 5.84 -28.05
N PHE A 555 -0.98 7.02 -27.43
CA PHE A 555 -2.16 7.54 -26.76
C PHE A 555 -3.33 7.82 -27.71
N ARG A 556 -3.04 8.26 -28.94
CA ARG A 556 -4.06 8.54 -29.96
C ARG A 556 -4.77 7.30 -30.49
N VAL A 557 -4.22 6.12 -30.28
CA VAL A 557 -4.93 4.84 -30.52
C VAL A 557 -6.11 4.68 -29.55
N GLU A 558 -5.91 5.09 -28.29
CA GLU A 558 -6.91 4.94 -27.21
C GLU A 558 -7.85 6.16 -27.13
N VAL A 559 -7.31 7.37 -27.24
CA VAL A 559 -8.06 8.62 -27.11
C VAL A 559 -7.86 9.48 -28.36
N PRO A 560 -8.80 9.49 -29.32
CA PRO A 560 -8.70 10.28 -30.54
C PRO A 560 -8.69 11.78 -30.26
N PHE A 561 -8.17 12.58 -31.22
CA PHE A 561 -8.28 14.04 -31.22
C PHE A 561 -9.74 14.48 -31.03
N LEU A 562 -9.96 15.49 -30.20
CA LEU A 562 -11.29 16.07 -29.98
C LEU A 562 -11.62 17.04 -31.11
N SER A 563 -12.28 16.55 -32.16
CA SER A 563 -12.76 17.37 -33.28
C SER A 563 -14.14 17.94 -33.07
N GLN A 564 -14.96 17.28 -32.23
CA GLN A 564 -16.30 17.64 -31.84
C GLN A 564 -16.55 17.20 -30.39
N ASP A 565 -17.49 17.82 -29.70
CA ASP A 565 -17.85 17.45 -28.34
C ASP A 565 -18.33 15.99 -28.26
N ARG A 566 -17.85 15.29 -27.22
CA ARG A 566 -18.21 13.90 -26.88
C ARG A 566 -18.17 13.69 -25.36
N ARG A 567 -18.53 12.51 -24.91
CA ARG A 567 -18.49 12.16 -23.49
C ARG A 567 -17.04 12.05 -22.99
N LEU A 568 -16.53 13.11 -22.33
CA LEU A 568 -15.15 13.16 -21.85
C LEU A 568 -14.87 12.16 -20.71
N ALA A 569 -15.91 11.69 -19.99
CA ALA A 569 -15.75 10.63 -18.99
C ALA A 569 -15.15 9.34 -19.58
N ASP A 570 -15.55 9.01 -20.81
CA ASP A 570 -15.02 7.83 -21.52
C ASP A 570 -13.53 8.01 -21.88
N ASP A 571 -13.14 9.23 -22.28
CA ASP A 571 -11.74 9.58 -22.56
C ASP A 571 -10.89 9.55 -21.30
N ILE A 572 -11.39 10.06 -20.17
CA ILE A 572 -10.71 10.01 -18.87
C ILE A 572 -10.46 8.54 -18.47
N ALA A 573 -11.49 7.69 -18.59
CA ALA A 573 -11.34 6.27 -18.26
C ALA A 573 -10.34 5.54 -19.18
N ARG A 574 -10.27 5.89 -20.48
CA ARG A 574 -9.27 5.34 -21.41
C ARG A 574 -7.86 5.84 -21.08
N ALA A 575 -7.71 7.13 -20.77
CA ALA A 575 -6.44 7.71 -20.38
C ALA A 575 -5.91 7.10 -19.07
N ASP A 576 -6.77 6.88 -18.07
CA ASP A 576 -6.40 6.21 -16.83
C ASP A 576 -5.89 4.78 -17.10
N ARG A 577 -6.61 3.98 -17.90
CA ARG A 577 -6.17 2.64 -18.30
C ARG A 577 -4.87 2.66 -19.11
N PHE A 578 -4.69 3.61 -20.01
CA PHE A 578 -3.45 3.77 -20.78
C PHE A 578 -2.22 3.98 -19.88
N LEU A 579 -2.37 4.77 -18.82
CA LEU A 579 -1.31 5.01 -17.84
C LEU A 579 -1.09 3.81 -16.90
N ASP A 580 -2.12 3.00 -16.66
CA ASP A 580 -2.04 1.79 -15.83
C ASP A 580 -1.36 0.63 -16.55
N GLN A 581 -1.64 0.47 -17.84
CA GLN A 581 -1.04 -0.58 -18.66
C GLN A 581 0.47 -0.35 -18.76
N GLY A 582 1.24 -1.23 -18.08
CA GLY A 582 2.69 -1.21 -18.18
C GLY A 582 3.12 -1.45 -19.62
N ARG A 583 3.62 -0.42 -20.29
CA ARG A 583 4.67 -0.67 -21.26
C ARG A 583 5.94 -0.82 -20.44
N ASP A 584 6.44 -2.02 -20.29
CA ASP A 584 7.86 -2.25 -20.09
C ASP A 584 8.55 -1.70 -21.35
N ALA A 585 8.55 -0.37 -21.48
CA ALA A 585 9.29 0.31 -22.49
C ALA A 585 10.75 0.19 -22.07
N ALA A 586 11.44 -0.76 -22.64
CA ALA A 586 12.86 -0.63 -22.87
C ALA A 586 13.08 0.73 -23.54
N LEU A 587 13.50 1.74 -22.77
CA LEU A 587 14.18 2.95 -23.21
C LEU A 587 15.59 2.93 -22.63
#